data_91175e691a86e1f2791d058ad5c22fcf
#
_entry.id   91175e691a86e1f2791d058ad5c22fcf
#
_cell.length_a   1.000
_cell.length_b   1.000
_cell.length_c   1.000
_cell.angle_alpha   90.00
_cell.angle_beta   90.00
_cell.angle_gamma   90.00
#
_symmetry.space_group_name_H-M   'P 1'
#
loop_
_entity.id
_entity.type
_entity.pdbx_description
1 polymer ?
#
loop_
_entity_poly.entity_id
_entity_poly.type
_entity_poly.pdbx_seq_one_letter_code
_entity_poly.pdbx_strand_id
1 'polypeptide(L)'
;MAHFAEIDADSVVVRVLVVADDQEHRGQDYLADDLGLGGAWVQTSYNTSGGVHLLGGTPFRYNYAGIGSLWDGTGFAAPQPFASWTLDGDYLWQPPTAMPDDGTLYEWDEDSAAWVTV
;
A
#
# COMPACT_ATOMS: atom_id res chain seq x y z
N MET A 1 -3.21 11.93 14.84
CA MET A 1 -4.37 11.39 14.10
C MET A 1 -3.97 10.12 13.38
N ALA A 2 -4.86 9.15 13.35
CA ALA A 2 -4.60 7.86 12.73
C ALA A 2 -5.37 7.72 11.42
N HIS A 3 -4.81 6.99 10.45
CA HIS A 3 -5.46 6.68 9.18
C HIS A 3 -5.92 5.23 9.20
N PHE A 4 -7.16 5.00 8.76
CA PHE A 4 -7.74 3.65 8.65
C PHE A 4 -8.26 3.43 7.23
N ALA A 5 -7.88 2.29 6.66
CA ALA A 5 -8.28 1.88 5.32
C ALA A 5 -9.46 0.90 5.40
N GLU A 6 -10.51 1.16 4.64
CA GLU A 6 -11.61 0.20 4.49
C GLU A 6 -11.24 -0.83 3.42
N ILE A 7 -11.36 -2.10 3.77
CA ILE A 7 -11.00 -3.24 2.94
C ILE A 7 -12.30 -3.94 2.48
N ASP A 8 -12.44 -4.17 1.19
CA ASP A 8 -13.59 -4.91 0.65
C ASP A 8 -13.40 -6.43 0.70
N ALA A 9 -14.35 -7.17 0.18
CA ALA A 9 -14.32 -8.63 0.17
C ALA A 9 -13.17 -9.22 -0.67
N ASP A 10 -12.60 -8.44 -1.59
CA ASP A 10 -11.47 -8.84 -2.42
C ASP A 10 -10.13 -8.37 -1.86
N SER A 11 -10.11 -7.87 -0.63
CA SER A 11 -8.92 -7.36 0.04
C SER A 11 -8.33 -6.11 -0.63
N VAL A 12 -9.18 -5.30 -1.23
CA VAL A 12 -8.80 -4.04 -1.89
C VAL A 12 -9.25 -2.86 -1.06
N VAL A 13 -8.39 -1.86 -0.92
CA VAL A 13 -8.71 -0.61 -0.21
C VAL A 13 -9.69 0.21 -1.04
N VAL A 14 -10.85 0.52 -0.46
CA VAL A 14 -11.91 1.29 -1.13
C VAL A 14 -12.00 2.72 -0.63
N ARG A 15 -11.55 3.01 0.57
CA ARG A 15 -11.40 4.38 1.09
C ARG A 15 -10.50 4.40 2.32
N VAL A 16 -9.97 5.58 2.63
CA VAL A 16 -9.14 5.81 3.82
C VAL A 16 -9.71 7.00 4.57
N LEU A 17 -9.94 6.85 5.88
CA LEU A 17 -10.44 7.92 6.73
C LEU A 17 -9.49 8.17 7.90
N VAL A 18 -9.55 9.40 8.43
CA VAL A 18 -8.76 9.82 9.58
C VAL A 18 -9.58 9.65 10.85
N VAL A 19 -8.95 9.07 11.86
CA VAL A 19 -9.56 8.90 13.20
C VAL A 19 -8.79 9.75 14.20
N ALA A 20 -9.51 10.46 15.06
CA ALA A 20 -8.91 11.29 16.12
C ALA A 20 -8.09 10.43 17.09
N ASP A 21 -7.06 11.04 17.70
CA ASP A 21 -6.11 10.33 18.57
C ASP A 21 -6.80 9.62 19.74
N ASP A 22 -7.85 10.16 20.29
CA ASP A 22 -8.59 9.56 21.40
C ASP A 22 -9.40 8.32 21.00
N GLN A 23 -9.59 8.06 19.69
CA GLN A 23 -10.29 6.90 19.16
C GLN A 23 -9.37 5.94 18.40
N GLU A 24 -8.07 6.23 18.30
CA GLU A 24 -7.12 5.41 17.53
C GLU A 24 -7.10 3.95 17.98
N HIS A 25 -7.15 3.70 19.27
CA HIS A 25 -7.10 2.36 19.86
C HIS A 25 -8.32 1.48 19.51
N ARG A 26 -9.41 2.09 19.03
CA ARG A 26 -10.64 1.39 18.65
C ARG A 26 -11.17 1.86 17.29
N GLY A 27 -10.27 2.24 16.38
CA GLY A 27 -10.66 2.83 15.09
C GLY A 27 -11.61 1.98 14.27
N GLN A 28 -11.42 0.66 14.24
CA GLN A 28 -12.35 -0.27 13.55
C GLN A 28 -13.76 -0.15 14.12
N ASP A 29 -13.92 -0.23 15.43
CA ASP A 29 -15.24 -0.15 16.09
C ASP A 29 -15.82 1.25 15.98
N TYR A 30 -14.98 2.28 16.09
CA TYR A 30 -15.40 3.67 15.97
C TYR A 30 -15.99 3.95 14.58
N LEU A 31 -15.29 3.54 13.51
CA LEU A 31 -15.74 3.76 12.13
C LEU A 31 -16.93 2.87 11.77
N ALA A 32 -16.85 1.59 12.07
CA ALA A 32 -17.88 0.62 11.68
C ALA A 32 -19.17 0.80 12.50
N ASP A 33 -19.04 0.95 13.80
CA ASP A 33 -20.18 0.94 14.73
C ASP A 33 -20.63 2.32 15.16
N ASP A 34 -19.72 3.14 15.74
CA ASP A 34 -20.09 4.46 16.27
C ASP A 34 -20.54 5.42 15.17
N LEU A 35 -19.81 5.45 14.04
CA LEU A 35 -20.21 6.27 12.90
C LEU A 35 -21.17 5.55 11.95
N GLY A 36 -21.43 4.26 12.17
CA GLY A 36 -22.39 3.49 11.39
C GLY A 36 -21.97 3.21 9.95
N LEU A 37 -20.66 3.29 9.63
CA LEU A 37 -20.18 3.08 8.28
C LEU A 37 -20.10 1.61 7.89
N GLY A 38 -20.08 0.71 8.87
CA GLY A 38 -19.88 -0.71 8.63
C GLY A 38 -18.50 -1.01 8.05
N GLY A 39 -18.32 -2.21 7.48
CA GLY A 39 -17.08 -2.60 6.80
C GLY A 39 -15.97 -3.07 7.70
N ALA A 40 -14.84 -3.43 7.08
CA ALA A 40 -13.61 -3.82 7.76
C ALA A 40 -12.58 -2.71 7.58
N TRP A 41 -12.00 -2.24 8.69
CA TRP A 41 -11.07 -1.13 8.71
C TRP A 41 -9.73 -1.56 9.28
N VAL A 42 -8.66 -1.26 8.57
CA VAL A 42 -7.28 -1.61 8.95
C VAL A 42 -6.45 -0.34 9.04
N GLN A 43 -5.76 -0.17 10.18
CA GLN A 43 -4.91 1.01 10.36
C GLN A 43 -3.73 1.01 9.40
N THR A 44 -3.42 2.18 8.84
CA THR A 44 -2.25 2.40 7.99
C THR A 44 -1.49 3.63 8.46
N SER A 45 -0.28 3.86 7.94
CA SER A 45 0.53 5.02 8.27
C SER A 45 0.86 5.82 7.02
N TYR A 46 0.53 7.10 7.04
CA TYR A 46 0.85 8.03 5.95
C TYR A 46 2.35 8.10 5.63
N ASN A 47 3.21 7.87 6.62
CA ASN A 47 4.66 8.05 6.50
C ASN A 47 5.43 6.75 6.24
N THR A 48 4.74 5.66 5.89
CA THR A 48 5.40 4.36 5.65
C THR A 48 5.41 4.04 4.15
N SER A 49 6.57 3.63 3.64
CA SER A 49 6.77 3.17 2.27
C SER A 49 7.88 2.13 2.23
N GLY A 50 7.63 0.98 1.58
CA GLY A 50 8.62 -0.09 1.42
C GLY A 50 9.18 -0.62 2.74
N GLY A 51 8.37 -0.64 3.81
CA GLY A 51 8.81 -1.06 5.13
C GLY A 51 9.64 -0.02 5.88
N VAL A 52 9.67 1.24 5.43
CA VAL A 52 10.44 2.32 6.04
C VAL A 52 9.52 3.48 6.41
N HIS A 53 9.69 4.03 7.61
CA HIS A 53 9.01 5.26 8.00
C HIS A 53 9.79 6.47 7.47
N LEU A 54 9.18 7.29 6.63
CA LEU A 54 9.85 8.37 5.89
C LEU A 54 10.39 9.49 6.79
N LEU A 55 9.84 9.65 8.00
CA LEU A 55 10.27 10.65 8.98
C LEU A 55 11.11 10.04 10.11
N GLY A 56 11.61 8.81 9.95
CA GLY A 56 12.46 8.14 10.92
C GLY A 56 11.71 7.52 12.11
N GLY A 57 10.37 7.47 12.08
CA GLY A 57 9.56 6.79 13.08
C GLY A 57 9.49 5.28 12.85
N THR A 58 8.52 4.62 13.49
CA THR A 58 8.27 3.19 13.31
C THR A 58 7.49 2.92 12.04
N PRO A 59 7.98 2.07 11.10
CA PRO A 59 7.22 1.69 9.92
C PRO A 59 5.94 0.93 10.30
N PHE A 60 4.89 1.07 9.49
CA PHE A 60 3.61 0.46 9.78
C PHE A 60 3.03 -0.21 8.53
N ARG A 61 2.97 -1.56 8.56
CA ARG A 61 2.34 -2.39 7.50
C ARG A 61 2.87 -2.10 6.09
N TYR A 62 4.16 -1.83 6.01
CA TYR A 62 5.02 -1.68 4.82
C TYR A 62 4.75 -0.44 3.98
N ASN A 63 3.50 -0.15 3.58
CA ASN A 63 3.18 1.01 2.76
C ASN A 63 1.93 1.70 3.29
N TYR A 64 1.81 3.01 3.03
CA TYR A 64 0.55 3.71 3.23
C TYR A 64 -0.52 3.14 2.28
N ALA A 65 -1.70 2.86 2.81
CA ALA A 65 -2.81 2.33 2.03
C ALA A 65 -3.51 3.45 1.26
N GLY A 66 -3.37 3.46 -0.05
CA GLY A 66 -4.17 4.29 -0.93
C GLY A 66 -5.37 3.53 -1.48
N ILE A 67 -6.34 4.24 -2.05
CA ILE A 67 -7.48 3.61 -2.74
C ILE A 67 -6.94 2.74 -3.87
N GLY A 68 -7.40 1.49 -3.93
CA GLY A 68 -6.90 0.49 -4.89
C GLY A 68 -5.75 -0.36 -4.39
N SER A 69 -5.12 -0.01 -3.26
CA SER A 69 -4.08 -0.84 -2.65
C SER A 69 -4.62 -2.18 -2.21
N LEU A 70 -3.73 -3.18 -2.10
CA LEU A 70 -4.06 -4.55 -1.70
C LEU A 70 -3.65 -4.78 -0.25
N TRP A 71 -4.45 -5.53 0.50
CA TRP A 71 -4.19 -5.94 1.87
C TRP A 71 -4.14 -7.45 1.95
N ASP A 72 -3.03 -8.03 2.45
CA ASP A 72 -2.84 -9.49 2.51
C ASP A 72 -2.95 -10.07 3.94
N GLY A 73 -3.34 -9.25 4.91
CA GLY A 73 -3.37 -9.62 6.33
C GLY A 73 -2.13 -9.19 7.12
N THR A 74 -1.08 -8.75 6.44
CA THR A 74 0.19 -8.33 7.06
C THR A 74 0.58 -6.91 6.65
N GLY A 75 0.45 -6.57 5.38
CA GLY A 75 0.87 -5.28 4.86
C GLY A 75 0.05 -4.84 3.65
N PHE A 76 0.26 -3.60 3.25
CA PHE A 76 -0.37 -3.00 2.09
C PHE A 76 0.60 -2.96 0.91
N ALA A 77 0.11 -3.26 -0.28
CA ALA A 77 0.85 -3.14 -1.53
C ALA A 77 0.06 -2.27 -2.51
N ALA A 78 0.77 -1.48 -3.33
CA ALA A 78 0.16 -0.77 -4.44
C ALA A 78 -0.45 -1.76 -5.44
N PRO A 79 -1.37 -1.33 -6.33
CA PRO A 79 -1.85 -2.21 -7.40
C PRO A 79 -0.69 -2.73 -8.25
N GLN A 80 -0.77 -3.99 -8.67
CA GLN A 80 0.28 -4.59 -9.51
C GLN A 80 0.42 -3.81 -10.82
N PRO A 81 1.61 -3.28 -11.14
CA PRO A 81 1.78 -2.45 -12.34
C PRO A 81 1.79 -3.27 -13.63
N PHE A 82 2.35 -4.49 -13.59
CA PHE A 82 2.44 -5.39 -14.74
C PHE A 82 2.34 -6.84 -14.27
N ALA A 83 1.78 -7.70 -15.11
CA ALA A 83 1.53 -9.10 -14.77
C ALA A 83 2.81 -9.88 -14.45
N SER A 84 3.95 -9.50 -15.04
CA SER A 84 5.24 -10.16 -14.84
C SER A 84 5.98 -9.73 -13.56
N TRP A 85 5.56 -8.62 -12.94
CA TRP A 85 6.22 -8.10 -11.74
C TRP A 85 5.78 -8.89 -10.52
N THR A 86 6.70 -9.05 -9.56
CA THR A 86 6.45 -9.77 -8.31
C THR A 86 6.65 -8.88 -7.10
N LEU A 87 5.91 -9.15 -6.03
CA LEU A 87 6.00 -8.41 -4.78
C LEU A 87 7.18 -8.92 -3.97
N ASP A 88 8.05 -7.99 -3.52
CA ASP A 88 9.18 -8.35 -2.66
C ASP A 88 8.78 -8.40 -1.17
N GLY A 89 9.77 -8.69 -0.30
CA GLY A 89 9.55 -8.76 1.13
C GLY A 89 9.21 -7.43 1.81
N ASP A 90 9.45 -6.31 1.14
CA ASP A 90 9.11 -4.96 1.60
C ASP A 90 7.81 -4.43 1.00
N TYR A 91 7.05 -5.30 0.32
CA TYR A 91 5.78 -4.97 -0.34
C TYR A 91 5.93 -3.94 -1.46
N LEU A 92 7.06 -4.01 -2.15
CA LEU A 92 7.32 -3.24 -3.37
C LEU A 92 7.33 -4.18 -4.57
N TRP A 93 6.74 -3.74 -5.67
CA TRP A 93 6.70 -4.52 -6.91
C TRP A 93 8.04 -4.45 -7.62
N GLN A 94 8.57 -5.63 -8.02
CA GLN A 94 9.86 -5.76 -8.68
C GLN A 94 9.70 -6.38 -10.05
N PRO A 95 10.37 -5.82 -11.08
CA PRO A 95 10.38 -6.43 -12.41
C PRO A 95 11.21 -7.72 -12.41
N PRO A 96 10.96 -8.64 -13.36
CA PRO A 96 11.77 -9.87 -13.48
C PRO A 96 13.24 -9.60 -13.83
N THR A 97 13.52 -8.43 -14.42
CA THR A 97 14.88 -7.99 -14.76
C THR A 97 15.09 -6.57 -14.23
N ALA A 98 16.18 -6.35 -13.51
CA ALA A 98 16.49 -5.03 -12.95
C ALA A 98 16.70 -4.00 -14.07
N MET A 99 16.20 -2.76 -13.84
CA MET A 99 16.43 -1.66 -14.77
C MET A 99 17.94 -1.36 -14.84
N PRO A 100 18.53 -1.22 -16.06
CA PRO A 100 19.93 -0.84 -16.17
C PRO A 100 20.23 0.50 -15.51
N ASP A 101 21.33 0.56 -14.76
CA ASP A 101 21.77 1.76 -14.04
C ASP A 101 22.94 2.40 -14.81
N ASP A 102 22.67 2.96 -15.98
CA ASP A 102 23.68 3.53 -16.87
C ASP A 102 23.40 5.00 -17.23
N GLY A 103 22.46 5.65 -16.51
CA GLY A 103 22.09 7.02 -16.76
C GLY A 103 21.14 7.24 -17.93
N THR A 104 20.77 6.18 -18.64
CA THR A 104 19.80 6.23 -19.74
C THR A 104 18.37 6.10 -19.18
N LEU A 105 17.41 6.76 -19.81
CA LEU A 105 15.99 6.63 -19.44
C LEU A 105 15.40 5.39 -20.09
N TYR A 106 14.72 4.58 -19.27
CA TYR A 106 14.07 3.33 -19.70
C TYR A 106 12.61 3.32 -19.31
N GLU A 107 11.82 2.56 -20.06
CA GLU A 107 10.47 2.17 -19.67
C GLU A 107 10.32 0.66 -19.78
N TRP A 108 9.41 0.09 -19.00
CA TRP A 108 9.14 -1.35 -19.03
C TRP A 108 8.21 -1.67 -20.20
N ASP A 109 8.62 -2.62 -21.04
CA ASP A 109 7.78 -3.18 -22.09
C ASP A 109 7.33 -4.59 -21.69
N GLU A 110 6.07 -4.72 -21.29
CA GLU A 110 5.52 -5.98 -20.81
C GLU A 110 5.51 -7.06 -21.91
N ASP A 111 5.23 -6.68 -23.16
CA ASP A 111 5.16 -7.62 -24.27
C ASP A 111 6.50 -8.32 -24.52
N SER A 112 7.60 -7.60 -24.44
CA SER A 112 8.96 -8.17 -24.58
C SER A 112 9.57 -8.59 -23.24
N ALA A 113 8.90 -8.27 -22.13
CA ALA A 113 9.42 -8.50 -20.76
C ALA A 113 10.83 -7.91 -20.58
N ALA A 114 11.03 -6.69 -21.03
CA ALA A 114 12.35 -6.05 -21.04
C ALA A 114 12.24 -4.54 -20.84
N TRP A 115 13.36 -3.94 -20.40
CA TRP A 115 13.51 -2.49 -20.34
C TRP A 115 13.90 -1.97 -21.72
N VAL A 116 13.17 -0.98 -22.21
CA VAL A 116 13.43 -0.34 -23.50
C VAL A 116 13.73 1.14 -23.30
N THR A 117 14.58 1.70 -24.17
CA THR A 117 14.92 3.13 -24.10
C THR A 117 13.71 3.98 -24.46
N VAL A 118 13.56 5.06 -23.72
CA VAL A 118 12.47 6.03 -23.95
C VAL A 118 12.77 6.89 -25.17
#